data_3f2da5ffaa0cd368a06f8b8015454c7b
#
_entry.id   3f2da5ffaa0cd368a06f8b8015454c7b
#
_cell.length_a   1.000
_cell.length_b   1.000
_cell.length_c   1.000
_cell.angle_alpha   90.00
_cell.angle_beta   90.00
_cell.angle_gamma   90.00
#
_symmetry.space_group_name_H-M   'P 1'
#
loop_
_entity.id
_entity.type
_entity.pdbx_description
1 polymer ?
#
loop_
_entity_poly.entity_id
_entity_poly.type
_entity_poly.pdbx_seq_one_letter_code
_entity_poly.pdbx_strand_id
1 'polypeptide(L)'
;VIIANGFGGLFFHEACGHSLEATSVSDNGSEFSGKLGTKVASEKVTLIDDGSIRDGWGSGYIDDEGELTRKNVLIKDGILKNYLVDRLNGKKLGLSANGSSRRESYRFAPVARMSNTYIAPGSDDVEKMIASVDRGIYVKSINAGSVNSITGEFNFNTGETFLIEHGEITVPVHSATLIGTGGDILQKVEQVGKDYELGQGFCYAGSGAIYIG
;
A
#
# COMPACT_ATOMS: atom_id res chain seq x y z
N VAL A 1 10.39 11.41 8.71
CA VAL A 1 10.80 10.40 7.71
C VAL A 1 10.23 10.78 6.37
N ILE A 2 11.07 10.82 5.33
CA ILE A 2 10.64 10.93 3.94
C ILE A 2 10.90 9.58 3.27
N ILE A 3 9.89 9.03 2.61
CA ILE A 3 9.96 7.78 1.85
C ILE A 3 9.91 8.15 0.36
N ALA A 4 10.91 7.70 -0.41
CA ALA A 4 10.97 7.95 -1.84
C ALA A 4 9.84 7.22 -2.59
N ASN A 5 9.51 7.68 -3.79
CA ASN A 5 8.61 7.02 -4.73
C ASN A 5 9.14 5.64 -5.19
N GLY A 6 8.46 4.98 -6.13
CA GLY A 6 8.84 3.67 -6.63
C GLY A 6 8.79 2.60 -5.54
N PHE A 7 9.89 1.92 -5.27
CA PHE A 7 9.94 0.81 -4.32
C PHE A 7 9.62 1.23 -2.86
N GLY A 8 9.58 2.52 -2.55
CA GLY A 8 9.00 3.04 -1.30
C GLY A 8 7.52 2.70 -1.15
N GLY A 9 6.81 2.46 -2.24
CA GLY A 9 5.42 1.98 -2.27
C GLY A 9 5.21 0.65 -1.55
N LEU A 10 6.24 -0.21 -1.44
CA LEU A 10 6.19 -1.43 -0.64
C LEU A 10 5.76 -1.15 0.81
N PHE A 11 6.14 0.01 1.34
CA PHE A 11 5.70 0.44 2.67
C PHE A 11 4.18 0.46 2.79
N PHE A 12 3.47 1.07 1.83
CA PHE A 12 2.01 1.17 1.88
C PHE A 12 1.33 -0.14 1.49
N HIS A 13 1.94 -0.93 0.61
CA HIS A 13 1.50 -2.28 0.29
C HIS A 13 1.39 -3.12 1.57
N GLU A 14 2.45 -3.15 2.37
CA GLU A 14 2.47 -3.93 3.60
C GLU A 14 1.70 -3.24 4.74
N ALA A 15 1.98 -1.96 5.01
CA ALA A 15 1.42 -1.27 6.17
C ALA A 15 -0.10 -1.20 6.18
N CYS A 16 -0.75 -1.13 5.01
CA CYS A 16 -2.21 -1.01 4.93
C CYS A 16 -2.87 -1.84 3.84
N GLY A 17 -2.17 -2.17 2.74
CA GLY A 17 -2.75 -2.86 1.60
C GLY A 17 -3.34 -4.23 1.97
N HIS A 18 -2.59 -5.09 2.64
CA HIS A 18 -3.07 -6.40 3.11
C HIS A 18 -4.24 -6.31 4.09
N SER A 19 -4.27 -5.25 4.90
CA SER A 19 -5.38 -5.00 5.81
C SER A 19 -6.66 -4.53 5.10
N LEU A 20 -6.58 -4.15 3.82
CA LEU A 20 -7.71 -3.76 2.97
C LEU A 20 -8.20 -4.89 2.04
N GLU A 21 -7.60 -6.06 2.10
CA GLU A 21 -8.07 -7.26 1.39
C GLU A 21 -9.30 -7.85 2.09
N ALA A 22 -10.37 -8.10 1.34
CA ALA A 22 -11.63 -8.63 1.87
C ALA A 22 -11.46 -9.97 2.60
N THR A 23 -10.43 -10.72 2.30
CA THR A 23 -10.03 -11.94 2.99
C THR A 23 -9.80 -11.70 4.48
N SER A 24 -9.07 -10.62 4.82
CA SER A 24 -8.82 -10.22 6.22
C SER A 24 -10.03 -9.51 6.83
N VAL A 25 -10.69 -8.65 6.05
CA VAL A 25 -11.81 -7.81 6.51
C VAL A 25 -13.04 -8.65 6.87
N SER A 26 -13.37 -9.68 6.08
CA SER A 26 -14.60 -10.48 6.24
C SER A 26 -14.64 -11.28 7.55
N ASP A 27 -13.49 -11.62 8.08
CA ASP A 27 -13.36 -12.40 9.31
C ASP A 27 -13.04 -11.53 10.53
N ASN A 28 -13.23 -10.19 10.41
CA ASN A 28 -12.81 -9.17 11.39
C ASN A 28 -11.32 -9.25 11.76
N GLY A 29 -10.52 -9.78 10.84
CA GLY A 29 -9.06 -9.93 10.95
C GLY A 29 -8.28 -8.74 10.39
N SER A 30 -8.87 -7.55 10.38
CA SER A 30 -8.23 -6.33 9.88
C SER A 30 -8.56 -5.14 10.76
N GLU A 31 -7.56 -4.29 10.97
CA GLU A 31 -7.75 -2.99 11.62
C GLU A 31 -8.77 -2.09 10.90
N PHE A 32 -9.03 -2.32 9.61
CA PHE A 32 -10.01 -1.57 8.81
C PHE A 32 -11.40 -2.22 8.73
N SER A 33 -11.63 -3.36 9.41
CA SER A 33 -12.94 -4.02 9.42
C SER A 33 -14.02 -3.08 9.95
N GLY A 34 -15.14 -2.97 9.21
CA GLY A 34 -16.28 -2.13 9.58
C GLY A 34 -16.08 -0.61 9.46
N LYS A 35 -14.95 -0.15 8.89
CA LYS A 35 -14.61 1.28 8.83
C LYS A 35 -14.94 1.95 7.48
N LEU A 36 -15.70 1.31 6.58
CA LEU A 36 -16.14 1.97 5.34
C LEU A 36 -16.85 3.28 5.63
N GLY A 37 -16.49 4.33 4.89
CA GLY A 37 -17.04 5.68 5.04
C GLY A 37 -16.43 6.49 6.19
N THR A 38 -15.53 5.93 7.00
CA THR A 38 -14.89 6.66 8.10
C THR A 38 -13.52 7.20 7.71
N LYS A 39 -13.03 8.20 8.47
CA LYS A 39 -11.68 8.73 8.32
C LYS A 39 -10.68 7.75 8.91
N VAL A 40 -9.76 7.25 8.09
CA VAL A 40 -8.72 6.27 8.47
C VAL A 40 -7.30 6.78 8.19
N ALA A 41 -7.18 7.91 7.50
CA ALA A 41 -5.90 8.49 7.10
C ALA A 41 -5.95 10.02 7.15
N SER A 42 -4.79 10.66 6.98
CA SER A 42 -4.69 12.09 6.68
C SER A 42 -5.45 12.41 5.39
N GLU A 43 -6.02 13.60 5.28
CA GLU A 43 -6.68 14.10 4.06
C GLU A 43 -5.75 14.19 2.85
N LYS A 44 -4.45 14.16 3.07
CA LYS A 44 -3.42 14.09 2.01
C LYS A 44 -3.36 12.73 1.33
N VAL A 45 -3.92 11.69 1.96
CA VAL A 45 -3.80 10.31 1.49
C VAL A 45 -4.97 9.92 0.61
N THR A 46 -4.67 9.62 -0.65
CA THR A 46 -5.55 8.88 -1.55
C THR A 46 -4.82 7.61 -1.97
N LEU A 47 -5.24 6.46 -1.43
CA LEU A 47 -4.66 5.14 -1.70
C LEU A 47 -5.46 4.44 -2.80
N ILE A 48 -4.75 3.94 -3.78
CA ILE A 48 -5.32 3.29 -4.98
C ILE A 48 -4.66 1.94 -5.17
N ASP A 49 -5.44 0.95 -5.60
CA ASP A 49 -4.97 -0.27 -6.24
C ASP A 49 -5.55 -0.34 -7.64
N ASP A 50 -4.69 -0.46 -8.66
CA ASP A 50 -5.12 -0.37 -10.04
C ASP A 50 -4.55 -1.52 -10.90
N GLY A 51 -5.37 -2.56 -11.09
CA GLY A 51 -5.05 -3.69 -11.96
C GLY A 51 -5.15 -3.39 -13.46
N SER A 52 -5.58 -2.19 -13.85
CA SER A 52 -5.78 -1.79 -15.24
C SER A 52 -4.66 -0.92 -15.81
N ILE A 53 -3.61 -0.64 -15.04
CA ILE A 53 -2.45 0.14 -15.51
C ILE A 53 -1.79 -0.57 -16.68
N ARG A 54 -1.66 0.12 -17.81
CA ARG A 54 -0.98 -0.43 -18.99
C ARG A 54 0.47 -0.74 -18.66
N ASP A 55 0.89 -1.98 -18.96
CA ASP A 55 2.24 -2.49 -18.74
C ASP A 55 2.68 -2.53 -17.26
N GLY A 56 1.75 -2.36 -16.30
CA GLY A 56 2.01 -2.55 -14.88
C GLY A 56 2.24 -4.01 -14.54
N TRP A 57 3.19 -4.29 -13.65
CA TRP A 57 3.58 -5.67 -13.31
C TRP A 57 2.46 -6.47 -12.64
N GLY A 58 1.65 -5.83 -11.80
CA GLY A 58 0.47 -6.41 -11.19
C GLY A 58 -0.79 -6.39 -12.06
N SER A 59 -0.71 -5.90 -13.32
CA SER A 59 -1.87 -5.67 -14.17
C SER A 59 -2.33 -6.91 -14.92
N GLY A 60 -3.61 -6.93 -15.21
CA GLY A 60 -4.27 -7.93 -16.07
C GLY A 60 -5.59 -7.37 -16.58
N TYR A 61 -6.14 -7.97 -17.63
CA TYR A 61 -7.43 -7.55 -18.19
C TYR A 61 -8.61 -8.03 -17.33
N ILE A 62 -8.49 -9.26 -16.81
CA ILE A 62 -9.44 -9.89 -15.90
C ILE A 62 -8.67 -10.47 -14.71
N ASP A 63 -9.34 -10.58 -13.57
CA ASP A 63 -8.82 -11.29 -12.40
C ASP A 63 -9.01 -12.81 -12.51
N ASP A 64 -8.56 -13.57 -11.53
CA ASP A 64 -8.62 -15.04 -11.52
C ASP A 64 -10.03 -15.61 -11.25
N GLU A 65 -11.02 -14.76 -11.07
CA GLU A 65 -12.44 -15.12 -10.99
C GLU A 65 -13.24 -14.63 -12.20
N GLY A 66 -12.58 -13.98 -13.20
CA GLY A 66 -13.19 -13.50 -14.45
C GLY A 66 -13.83 -12.12 -14.35
N GLU A 67 -13.59 -11.35 -13.28
CA GLU A 67 -14.01 -9.96 -13.16
C GLU A 67 -13.02 -9.04 -13.88
N LEU A 68 -13.52 -7.99 -14.54
CA LEU A 68 -12.65 -6.98 -15.14
C LEU A 68 -11.84 -6.27 -14.07
N THR A 69 -10.53 -6.20 -14.26
CA THR A 69 -9.66 -5.38 -13.41
C THR A 69 -9.97 -3.91 -13.63
N ARG A 70 -9.74 -3.14 -12.59
CA ARG A 70 -10.06 -1.71 -12.60
C ARG A 70 -9.25 -0.94 -11.59
N LYS A 71 -9.35 0.39 -11.67
CA LYS A 71 -8.84 1.29 -10.66
C LYS A 71 -9.76 1.28 -9.44
N ASN A 72 -9.30 0.72 -8.34
CA ASN A 72 -10.01 0.69 -7.06
C ASN A 72 -9.44 1.80 -6.17
N VAL A 73 -10.22 2.85 -5.93
CA VAL A 73 -9.87 3.87 -4.93
C VAL A 73 -10.25 3.32 -3.56
N LEU A 74 -9.25 2.94 -2.78
CA LEU A 74 -9.42 2.32 -1.46
C LEU A 74 -9.66 3.38 -0.38
N ILE A 75 -8.78 4.38 -0.34
CA ILE A 75 -8.92 5.56 0.53
C ILE A 75 -8.92 6.79 -0.37
N LYS A 76 -9.84 7.70 -0.14
CA LYS A 76 -9.91 8.99 -0.83
C LYS A 76 -9.93 10.13 0.18
N ASP A 77 -8.94 11.01 0.09
CA ASP A 77 -8.83 12.18 0.97
C ASP A 77 -8.98 11.77 2.44
N GLY A 78 -8.30 10.69 2.83
CA GLY A 78 -8.32 10.12 4.17
C GLY A 78 -9.52 9.27 4.54
N ILE A 79 -10.56 9.17 3.68
CA ILE A 79 -11.78 8.41 3.94
C ILE A 79 -11.73 7.04 3.27
N LEU A 80 -11.96 5.97 4.02
CA LEU A 80 -12.04 4.61 3.48
C LEU A 80 -13.26 4.46 2.56
N LYS A 81 -13.05 4.13 1.30
CA LYS A 81 -14.10 4.04 0.27
C LYS A 81 -14.40 2.61 -0.15
N ASN A 82 -13.37 1.77 -0.25
CA ASN A 82 -13.51 0.40 -0.74
C ASN A 82 -12.49 -0.52 -0.06
N TYR A 83 -12.76 -1.80 -0.20
CA TYR A 83 -11.79 -2.89 0.01
C TYR A 83 -11.41 -3.51 -1.33
N LEU A 84 -10.39 -4.35 -1.35
CA LEU A 84 -10.10 -5.29 -2.43
C LEU A 84 -10.97 -6.51 -2.23
N VAL A 85 -11.85 -6.83 -3.21
CA VAL A 85 -12.97 -7.75 -2.98
C VAL A 85 -12.97 -8.87 -4.01
N ASP A 86 -12.81 -10.12 -3.55
CA ASP A 86 -13.12 -11.34 -4.29
C ASP A 86 -14.60 -11.74 -4.11
N ARG A 87 -15.09 -12.70 -4.90
CA ARG A 87 -16.51 -13.11 -4.86
C ARG A 87 -16.92 -13.74 -3.54
N LEU A 88 -16.06 -14.59 -2.94
CA LEU A 88 -16.40 -15.29 -1.71
C LEU A 88 -16.55 -14.31 -0.54
N ASN A 89 -15.55 -13.48 -0.33
CA ASN A 89 -15.54 -12.53 0.78
C ASN A 89 -16.48 -11.34 0.51
N GLY A 90 -16.66 -10.95 -0.76
CA GLY A 90 -17.68 -10.00 -1.15
C GLY A 90 -19.08 -10.45 -0.75
N LYS A 91 -19.43 -11.72 -0.94
CA LYS A 91 -20.71 -12.28 -0.49
C LYS A 91 -20.87 -12.21 1.04
N LYS A 92 -19.82 -12.48 1.81
CA LYS A 92 -19.85 -12.37 3.29
C LYS A 92 -20.07 -10.90 3.72
N LEU A 93 -19.46 -9.95 3.04
CA LEU A 93 -19.51 -8.52 3.36
C LEU A 93 -20.69 -7.76 2.74
N GLY A 94 -21.46 -8.39 1.85
CA GLY A 94 -22.51 -7.71 1.08
C GLY A 94 -21.94 -6.74 0.03
N LEU A 95 -20.71 -6.98 -0.47
CA LEU A 95 -20.01 -6.17 -1.45
C LEU A 95 -19.84 -6.93 -2.77
N SER A 96 -19.76 -6.19 -3.89
CA SER A 96 -19.47 -6.78 -5.19
C SER A 96 -17.96 -6.97 -5.38
N ALA A 97 -17.57 -8.07 -6.03
CA ALA A 97 -16.21 -8.28 -6.49
C ALA A 97 -15.76 -7.13 -7.42
N ASN A 98 -14.50 -6.76 -7.35
CA ASN A 98 -13.99 -5.57 -8.02
C ASN A 98 -12.69 -5.77 -8.81
N GLY A 99 -12.47 -7.01 -9.28
CA GLY A 99 -11.34 -7.33 -10.15
C GLY A 99 -10.03 -7.45 -9.38
N SER A 100 -10.09 -7.85 -8.12
CA SER A 100 -8.93 -7.97 -7.22
C SER A 100 -8.63 -9.40 -6.80
N SER A 101 -9.31 -10.40 -7.38
CA SER A 101 -9.10 -11.79 -7.01
C SER A 101 -7.89 -12.36 -7.75
N ARG A 102 -6.89 -12.88 -7.01
CA ARG A 102 -5.64 -13.31 -7.62
C ARG A 102 -5.07 -14.57 -6.98
N ARG A 103 -4.34 -15.35 -7.78
CA ARG A 103 -3.62 -16.56 -7.36
C ARG A 103 -2.36 -16.78 -8.20
N GLU A 104 -1.41 -17.50 -7.67
CA GLU A 104 -0.20 -17.88 -8.38
C GLU A 104 -0.47 -18.82 -9.57
N SER A 105 -1.32 -19.83 -9.36
CA SER A 105 -1.64 -20.83 -10.37
C SER A 105 -2.96 -21.55 -10.05
N TYR A 106 -3.39 -22.44 -10.95
CA TYR A 106 -4.59 -23.28 -10.75
C TYR A 106 -4.58 -24.14 -9.47
N ARG A 107 -3.42 -24.29 -8.82
CA ARG A 107 -3.28 -25.07 -7.58
C ARG A 107 -3.76 -24.33 -6.34
N PHE A 108 -3.97 -23.03 -6.47
CA PHE A 108 -4.40 -22.16 -5.37
C PHE A 108 -5.81 -21.65 -5.60
N ALA A 109 -6.57 -21.53 -4.52
CA ALA A 109 -7.82 -20.79 -4.57
C ALA A 109 -7.52 -19.28 -4.75
N PRO A 110 -8.21 -18.59 -5.67
CA PRO A 110 -8.08 -17.14 -5.80
C PRO A 110 -8.69 -16.44 -4.59
N VAL A 111 -8.05 -15.37 -4.14
CA VAL A 111 -8.52 -14.52 -3.05
C VAL A 111 -8.23 -13.06 -3.36
N ALA A 112 -8.86 -12.15 -2.62
CA ALA A 112 -8.57 -10.72 -2.75
C ALA A 112 -7.08 -10.44 -2.49
N ARG A 113 -6.42 -9.80 -3.44
CA ARG A 113 -5.01 -9.42 -3.41
C ARG A 113 -4.80 -8.09 -4.13
N MET A 114 -3.74 -7.41 -3.77
CA MET A 114 -3.29 -6.21 -4.44
C MET A 114 -2.77 -6.48 -5.85
N SER A 115 -2.79 -5.46 -6.69
CA SER A 115 -2.22 -5.44 -8.05
C SER A 115 -1.09 -4.40 -8.16
N ASN A 116 -1.39 -3.16 -8.50
CA ASN A 116 -0.45 -2.05 -8.44
C ASN A 116 -0.99 -1.06 -7.41
N THR A 117 -0.36 -1.04 -6.24
CA THR A 117 -0.83 -0.28 -5.09
C THR A 117 0.03 0.95 -4.87
N TYR A 118 -0.57 2.13 -4.85
CA TYR A 118 0.15 3.39 -4.71
C TYR A 118 -0.67 4.47 -4.01
N ILE A 119 0.03 5.43 -3.43
CA ILE A 119 -0.58 6.71 -3.04
C ILE A 119 -0.61 7.60 -4.29
N ALA A 120 -1.79 8.15 -4.59
CA ALA A 120 -1.94 9.07 -5.70
C ALA A 120 -0.99 10.27 -5.51
N PRO A 121 -0.33 10.75 -6.59
CA PRO A 121 0.52 11.92 -6.52
C PRO A 121 -0.19 13.10 -5.87
N GLY A 122 0.49 13.74 -4.94
CA GLY A 122 0.05 15.00 -4.34
C GLY A 122 0.53 16.22 -5.13
N SER A 123 0.62 17.33 -4.46
CA SER A 123 1.08 18.59 -5.05
C SER A 123 2.41 19.09 -4.46
N ASP A 124 2.93 18.39 -3.46
CA ASP A 124 4.09 18.88 -2.73
C ASP A 124 5.37 18.69 -3.55
N ASP A 125 6.26 19.66 -3.46
CA ASP A 125 7.54 19.64 -4.13
C ASP A 125 8.56 18.89 -3.27
N VAL A 126 9.21 17.86 -3.83
CA VAL A 126 10.09 16.97 -3.07
C VAL A 126 11.29 17.71 -2.47
N GLU A 127 11.86 18.67 -3.19
CA GLU A 127 12.99 19.47 -2.67
C GLU A 127 12.54 20.31 -1.46
N LYS A 128 11.31 20.87 -1.53
CA LYS A 128 10.74 21.62 -0.42
C LYS A 128 10.36 20.73 0.76
N MET A 129 9.91 19.51 0.49
CA MET A 129 9.67 18.53 1.54
C MET A 129 10.95 18.23 2.30
N ILE A 130 12.06 17.97 1.60
CA ILE A 130 13.38 17.74 2.21
C ILE A 130 13.82 18.96 2.99
N ALA A 131 13.73 20.16 2.38
CA ALA A 131 14.13 21.42 3.01
C ALA A 131 13.32 21.77 4.29
N SER A 132 12.12 21.20 4.45
CA SER A 132 11.29 21.42 5.64
C SER A 132 11.69 20.57 6.85
N VAL A 133 12.57 19.59 6.69
CA VAL A 133 12.99 18.66 7.75
C VAL A 133 14.30 19.12 8.37
N ASP A 134 14.26 19.56 9.63
CA ASP A 134 15.49 19.95 10.32
C ASP A 134 16.38 18.73 10.66
N ARG A 135 15.76 17.63 11.13
CA ARG A 135 16.46 16.37 11.40
C ARG A 135 15.56 15.18 11.10
N GLY A 136 16.02 14.28 10.23
CA GLY A 136 15.24 13.13 9.82
C GLY A 136 16.04 12.13 9.01
N ILE A 137 15.31 11.23 8.33
CA ILE A 137 15.88 10.28 7.38
C ILE A 137 15.12 10.32 6.05
N TYR A 138 15.87 10.20 4.97
CA TYR A 138 15.37 9.95 3.63
C TYR A 138 15.56 8.46 3.31
N VAL A 139 14.45 7.73 3.20
CA VAL A 139 14.42 6.29 2.89
C VAL A 139 14.22 6.14 1.40
N LYS A 140 15.28 5.80 0.68
CA LYS A 140 15.27 5.64 -0.77
C LYS A 140 14.75 4.27 -1.20
N SER A 141 14.97 3.24 -0.37
CA SER A 141 14.46 1.90 -0.64
C SER A 141 14.10 1.15 0.64
N ILE A 142 13.23 0.16 0.50
CA ILE A 142 12.85 -0.77 1.56
C ILE A 142 13.24 -2.17 1.10
N ASN A 143 13.99 -2.91 1.92
CA ASN A 143 14.52 -4.23 1.57
C ASN A 143 13.51 -5.34 1.85
N ALA A 144 12.91 -5.31 3.04
CA ALA A 144 11.96 -6.32 3.49
C ALA A 144 11.08 -5.75 4.60
N GLY A 145 9.89 -6.31 4.74
CA GLY A 145 8.99 -5.98 5.82
C GLY A 145 7.98 -7.07 6.06
N SER A 146 7.24 -6.90 7.14
CA SER A 146 6.11 -7.75 7.49
C SER A 146 5.05 -6.93 8.18
N VAL A 147 3.81 -7.37 8.06
CA VAL A 147 2.67 -6.77 8.74
C VAL A 147 1.83 -7.85 9.43
N ASN A 148 1.29 -7.50 10.56
CA ASN A 148 0.18 -8.22 11.17
C ASN A 148 -1.12 -7.50 10.76
N SER A 149 -1.88 -8.06 9.84
CA SER A 149 -3.10 -7.43 9.30
C SER A 149 -4.18 -7.18 10.36
N ILE A 150 -4.18 -7.96 11.46
CA ILE A 150 -5.15 -7.84 12.55
C ILE A 150 -4.88 -6.58 13.38
N THR A 151 -3.61 -6.39 13.79
CA THR A 151 -3.22 -5.26 14.64
C THR A 151 -2.76 -4.05 13.85
N GLY A 152 -2.46 -4.23 12.54
CA GLY A 152 -1.83 -3.22 11.70
C GLY A 152 -0.34 -3.00 12.00
N GLU A 153 0.24 -3.73 12.96
CA GLU A 153 1.66 -3.59 13.32
C GLU A 153 2.55 -4.03 12.17
N PHE A 154 3.48 -3.18 11.80
CA PHE A 154 4.47 -3.44 10.77
C PHE A 154 5.90 -3.28 11.29
N ASN A 155 6.81 -3.96 10.60
CA ASN A 155 8.25 -3.87 10.82
C ASN A 155 8.94 -3.90 9.45
N PHE A 156 9.64 -2.81 9.09
CA PHE A 156 10.35 -2.69 7.81
C PHE A 156 11.82 -2.38 8.03
N ASN A 157 12.67 -3.13 7.35
CA ASN A 157 14.08 -2.80 7.25
C ASN A 157 14.31 -1.94 6.01
N THR A 158 14.83 -0.74 6.21
CA THR A 158 15.18 0.15 5.11
C THR A 158 16.42 -0.37 4.39
N GLY A 159 16.50 -0.09 3.09
CA GLY A 159 17.69 -0.30 2.30
C GLY A 159 18.55 0.96 2.29
N GLU A 160 18.73 1.56 1.10
CA GLU A 160 19.47 2.80 0.95
C GLU A 160 18.77 3.93 1.70
N THR A 161 19.44 4.47 2.70
CA THR A 161 18.88 5.48 3.61
C THR A 161 19.92 6.54 3.93
N PHE A 162 19.50 7.79 4.03
CA PHE A 162 20.36 8.95 4.29
C PHE A 162 19.83 9.76 5.45
N LEU A 163 20.70 10.45 6.17
CA LEU A 163 20.29 11.49 7.11
C LEU A 163 19.79 12.72 6.35
N ILE A 164 18.81 13.39 6.96
CA ILE A 164 18.45 14.77 6.62
C ILE A 164 18.86 15.62 7.79
N GLU A 165 19.67 16.65 7.56
CA GLU A 165 20.10 17.62 8.55
C GLU A 165 19.97 19.03 7.96
N HIS A 166 19.24 19.90 8.68
CA HIS A 166 18.99 21.30 8.27
C HIS A 166 18.42 21.44 6.85
N GLY A 167 17.53 20.52 6.46
CA GLY A 167 16.89 20.57 5.14
C GLY A 167 17.71 20.00 3.99
N GLU A 168 18.82 19.32 4.26
CA GLU A 168 19.68 18.72 3.24
C GLU A 168 19.89 17.22 3.48
N ILE A 169 19.91 16.43 2.41
CA ILE A 169 20.31 15.01 2.47
C ILE A 169 21.84 14.98 2.60
N THR A 170 22.34 14.35 3.66
CA THR A 170 23.77 14.39 4.00
C THR A 170 24.42 13.01 3.83
N VAL A 171 24.65 12.26 4.89
CA VAL A 171 25.43 11.02 4.85
C VAL A 171 24.54 9.79 4.79
N PRO A 172 24.99 8.72 4.11
CA PRO A 172 24.30 7.45 4.19
C PRO A 172 24.38 6.88 5.62
N VAL A 173 23.30 6.22 6.04
CA VAL A 173 23.24 5.53 7.33
C VAL A 173 23.06 4.04 7.11
N HIS A 174 23.46 3.24 8.11
CA HIS A 174 23.08 1.84 8.12
C HIS A 174 21.56 1.71 8.10
N SER A 175 21.06 0.55 7.63
CA SER A 175 19.63 0.29 7.56
C SER A 175 18.94 0.63 8.89
N ALA A 176 17.89 1.42 8.81
CA ALA A 176 17.01 1.68 9.93
C ALA A 176 15.85 0.68 9.93
N THR A 177 15.20 0.51 11.07
CA THR A 177 13.97 -0.26 11.17
C THR A 177 12.81 0.70 11.42
N LEU A 178 11.83 0.71 10.54
CA LEU A 178 10.58 1.46 10.72
C LEU A 178 9.57 0.53 11.38
N ILE A 179 9.04 0.93 12.52
CA ILE A 179 8.06 0.18 13.31
C ILE A 179 6.88 1.09 13.61
N GLY A 180 5.68 0.56 13.50
CA GLY A 180 4.45 1.29 13.78
C GLY A 180 3.20 0.49 13.48
N THR A 181 2.06 1.19 13.37
CA THR A 181 0.81 0.62 12.89
C THR A 181 0.36 1.34 11.62
N GLY A 182 -0.28 0.60 10.71
CA GLY A 182 -0.73 1.13 9.43
C GLY A 182 -1.69 2.30 9.60
N GLY A 183 -2.70 2.15 10.47
CA GLY A 183 -3.68 3.20 10.73
C GLY A 183 -3.07 4.47 11.33
N ASP A 184 -2.10 4.33 12.26
CA ASP A 184 -1.44 5.50 12.87
C ASP A 184 -0.56 6.25 11.87
N ILE A 185 0.20 5.52 11.03
CA ILE A 185 1.12 6.16 10.09
C ILE A 185 0.36 6.90 9.01
N LEU A 186 -0.73 6.30 8.50
CA LEU A 186 -1.57 6.95 7.49
C LEU A 186 -2.17 8.28 7.99
N GLN A 187 -2.48 8.39 9.28
CA GLN A 187 -2.98 9.64 9.87
C GLN A 187 -1.90 10.70 10.03
N LYS A 188 -0.62 10.31 10.06
CA LYS A 188 0.54 11.20 10.25
C LYS A 188 1.21 11.62 8.94
N VAL A 189 0.65 11.24 7.78
CA VAL A 189 1.15 11.73 6.49
C VAL A 189 0.84 13.22 6.38
N GLU A 190 1.87 14.04 6.36
CA GLU A 190 1.77 15.50 6.29
C GLU A 190 1.90 16.03 4.86
N GLN A 191 2.70 15.37 4.04
CA GLN A 191 3.01 15.79 2.68
C GLN A 191 3.02 14.60 1.74
N VAL A 192 2.59 14.79 0.48
CA VAL A 192 2.66 13.81 -0.60
C VAL A 192 3.23 14.48 -1.84
N GLY A 193 4.36 13.96 -2.32
CA GLY A 193 5.06 14.49 -3.47
C GLY A 193 4.26 14.42 -4.77
N LYS A 194 4.62 15.28 -5.71
CA LYS A 194 4.06 15.27 -7.07
C LYS A 194 4.69 14.22 -7.98
N ASP A 195 5.84 13.69 -7.60
CA ASP A 195 6.57 12.66 -8.30
C ASP A 195 5.91 11.29 -8.09
N TYR A 196 5.93 10.48 -9.12
CA TYR A 196 5.29 9.17 -9.12
C TYR A 196 6.11 8.16 -9.92
N GLU A 197 6.34 7.01 -9.32
CA GLU A 197 6.98 5.87 -9.95
C GLU A 197 6.39 4.57 -9.37
N LEU A 198 6.19 3.55 -10.20
CA LEU A 198 5.82 2.21 -9.74
C LEU A 198 7.08 1.37 -9.53
N GLY A 199 7.11 0.65 -8.42
CA GLY A 199 8.05 -0.44 -8.21
C GLY A 199 7.59 -1.72 -8.89
N GLN A 200 8.35 -2.80 -8.71
CA GLN A 200 8.02 -4.14 -9.20
C GLN A 200 8.43 -5.17 -8.14
N GLY A 201 7.58 -6.12 -7.86
CA GLY A 201 7.89 -7.11 -6.84
C GLY A 201 6.98 -8.32 -6.87
N PHE A 202 7.21 -9.19 -5.89
CA PHE A 202 6.37 -10.35 -5.62
C PHE A 202 5.78 -10.23 -4.23
N CYS A 203 4.51 -10.53 -4.11
CA CYS A 203 3.82 -10.66 -2.83
C CYS A 203 3.40 -12.10 -2.59
N TYR A 204 3.70 -12.62 -1.40
CA TYR A 204 3.42 -13.99 -1.00
C TYR A 204 2.30 -14.04 0.02
N ALA A 205 1.28 -14.89 -0.21
CA ALA A 205 0.20 -15.15 0.73
C ALA A 205 -0.40 -16.55 0.50
N GLY A 206 -1.53 -16.84 1.13
CA GLY A 206 -2.20 -18.14 1.00
C GLY A 206 -2.59 -18.55 -0.42
N SER A 207 -2.72 -17.60 -1.35
CA SER A 207 -2.96 -17.86 -2.77
C SER A 207 -1.68 -18.00 -3.61
N GLY A 208 -0.51 -18.11 -2.97
CA GLY A 208 0.81 -18.23 -3.61
C GLY A 208 1.46 -16.88 -3.88
N ALA A 209 2.50 -16.91 -4.74
CA ALA A 209 3.26 -15.74 -5.17
C ALA A 209 2.57 -15.03 -6.34
N ILE A 210 2.40 -13.73 -6.27
CA ILE A 210 1.84 -12.93 -7.36
C ILE A 210 2.72 -11.73 -7.68
N TYR A 211 2.68 -11.28 -8.92
CA TYR A 211 3.33 -10.05 -9.37
C TYR A 211 2.58 -8.83 -8.83
N ILE A 212 3.31 -7.82 -8.37
CA ILE A 212 2.79 -6.54 -7.88
C ILE A 212 3.61 -5.37 -8.44
N GLY A 213 2.97 -4.19 -8.58
CA GLY A 213 3.61 -2.93 -8.94
C GLY A 213 3.34 -1.83 -7.95
#